data_fd8d2b11705d3c40a1d3214094bbaca6
#
_entry.id   fd8d2b11705d3c40a1d3214094bbaca6
#
_cell.length_a   1.000
_cell.length_b   1.000
_cell.length_c   1.000
_cell.angle_alpha   90.00
_cell.angle_beta   90.00
_cell.angle_gamma   90.00
#
_symmetry.space_group_name_H-M   'P 1'
#
loop_
_entity.id
_entity.type
_entity.pdbx_description
1 polymer ?
#
loop_
_entity_poly.entity_id
_entity_poly.type
_entity_poly.pdbx_seq_one_letter_code
_entity_poly.pdbx_strand_id
1 'polypeptide(L)'
;PTVLSRCLQFNLKQMPPADIVTHLSKILTAEQVDFEEEALHLIAKGARGSMRDALSLTDQAIAFSASNVSTSAVKDMLGATDSAQIEAILRALIARDGKALVNIAEQMASQSTSFLDATIELAQVLYRISLAQIVPDAVPDGFTLAKIVRELAPEMGADEVQLYYSIVTQAREQLHLAPDAQAGFTMMLLRLLAFAPENFKAISAKK
;
A
#
# COMPACT_ATOMS: atom_id res chain seq x y z
N PRO A 1 -7.57 -25.93 26.11
CA PRO A 1 -8.28 -25.31 27.22
C PRO A 1 -7.52 -25.42 28.55
N THR A 2 -6.82 -26.54 28.81
CA THR A 2 -6.13 -26.81 30.09
C THR A 2 -4.85 -26.01 30.32
N VAL A 3 -4.17 -25.55 29.29
CA VAL A 3 -2.94 -24.73 29.40
C VAL A 3 -3.28 -23.29 29.75
N LEU A 4 -4.27 -22.70 29.08
CA LEU A 4 -4.69 -21.29 29.29
C LEU A 4 -5.23 -21.03 30.70
N SER A 5 -5.81 -22.03 31.36
CA SER A 5 -6.34 -21.90 32.74
C SER A 5 -5.24 -21.88 33.83
N ARG A 6 -3.97 -22.19 33.45
CA ARG A 6 -2.83 -22.31 34.41
C ARG A 6 -1.65 -21.42 34.04
N CYS A 7 -1.79 -20.58 32.98
CA CYS A 7 -0.75 -19.67 32.53
C CYS A 7 -1.25 -18.24 32.61
N LEU A 8 -0.35 -17.32 32.98
CA LEU A 8 -0.55 -15.90 32.80
C LEU A 8 -0.32 -15.57 31.32
N GLN A 9 -1.34 -14.99 30.67
CA GLN A 9 -1.23 -14.57 29.28
C GLN A 9 -0.82 -13.10 29.22
N PHE A 10 0.34 -12.83 28.60
CA PHE A 10 0.79 -11.48 28.33
C PHE A 10 0.58 -11.17 26.86
N ASN A 11 -0.12 -10.08 26.58
CA ASN A 11 -0.25 -9.55 25.22
C ASN A 11 1.00 -8.72 24.88
N LEU A 12 1.81 -9.23 23.96
CA LEU A 12 2.91 -8.46 23.36
C LEU A 12 2.35 -7.55 22.28
N LYS A 13 2.57 -6.24 22.43
CA LYS A 13 2.21 -5.26 21.41
C LYS A 13 3.16 -5.38 20.21
N GLN A 14 2.62 -5.13 19.02
CA GLN A 14 3.44 -4.94 17.83
C GLN A 14 4.37 -3.74 18.01
N MET A 15 5.59 -3.84 17.49
CA MET A 15 6.56 -2.75 17.54
C MET A 15 6.17 -1.65 16.55
N PRO A 16 6.23 -0.38 16.94
CA PRO A 16 6.11 0.73 16.00
C PRO A 16 7.18 0.65 14.91
N PRO A 17 6.87 1.00 13.65
CA PRO A 17 7.86 0.98 12.56
C PRO A 17 9.13 1.79 12.86
N ALA A 18 9.00 2.93 13.53
CA ALA A 18 10.14 3.77 13.92
C ALA A 18 11.13 3.06 14.86
N ASP A 19 10.62 2.23 15.79
CA ASP A 19 11.45 1.46 16.71
C ASP A 19 12.18 0.34 15.96
N ILE A 20 11.52 -0.30 14.99
CA ILE A 20 12.12 -1.32 14.11
C ILE A 20 13.25 -0.69 13.31
N VAL A 21 13.02 0.45 12.63
CA VAL A 21 14.05 1.16 11.86
C VAL A 21 15.25 1.50 12.73
N THR A 22 15.02 2.07 13.93
CA THR A 22 16.09 2.42 14.86
C THR A 22 16.92 1.19 15.28
N HIS A 23 16.27 0.05 15.45
CA HIS A 23 16.96 -1.18 15.88
C HIS A 23 17.76 -1.80 14.72
N LEU A 24 17.17 -1.87 13.51
CA LEU A 24 17.86 -2.33 12.30
C LEU A 24 19.09 -1.48 11.98
N SER A 25 18.98 -0.15 12.05
CA SER A 25 20.09 0.78 11.84
C SER A 25 21.26 0.49 12.78
N LYS A 26 20.99 0.24 14.08
CA LYS A 26 22.02 -0.11 15.06
C LYS A 26 22.71 -1.43 14.73
N ILE A 27 21.96 -2.46 14.33
CA ILE A 27 22.50 -3.77 13.99
C ILE A 27 23.38 -3.66 12.74
N LEU A 28 22.88 -3.07 11.66
CA LEU A 28 23.61 -2.95 10.40
C LEU A 28 24.90 -2.11 10.56
N THR A 29 24.84 -1.05 11.37
CA THR A 29 26.03 -0.27 11.71
C THR A 29 27.05 -1.12 12.47
N ALA A 30 26.64 -1.95 13.42
CA ALA A 30 27.52 -2.81 14.19
C ALA A 30 28.12 -3.93 13.32
N GLU A 31 27.39 -4.43 12.33
CA GLU A 31 27.83 -5.44 11.38
C GLU A 31 28.57 -4.84 10.15
N GLN A 32 28.74 -3.54 10.10
CA GLN A 32 29.43 -2.80 9.01
C GLN A 32 28.78 -3.03 7.64
N VAL A 33 27.46 -3.14 7.61
CA VAL A 33 26.66 -3.26 6.39
C VAL A 33 26.13 -1.88 6.02
N ASP A 34 26.40 -1.43 4.80
CA ASP A 34 25.86 -0.17 4.28
C ASP A 34 24.37 -0.28 4.02
N PHE A 35 23.60 0.75 4.38
CA PHE A 35 22.16 0.78 4.19
C PHE A 35 21.63 2.17 3.88
N GLU A 36 20.49 2.20 3.19
CA GLU A 36 19.70 3.41 2.98
C GLU A 36 18.55 3.43 4.00
N GLU A 37 18.32 4.58 4.63
CA GLU A 37 17.26 4.71 5.66
C GLU A 37 15.87 4.38 5.11
N GLU A 38 15.59 4.75 3.85
CA GLU A 38 14.34 4.43 3.16
C GLU A 38 14.15 2.92 3.00
N ALA A 39 15.22 2.16 2.76
CA ALA A 39 15.17 0.70 2.71
C ALA A 39 14.72 0.10 4.05
N LEU A 40 15.21 0.64 5.18
CA LEU A 40 14.80 0.18 6.52
C LEU A 40 13.33 0.49 6.80
N HIS A 41 12.81 1.60 6.31
CA HIS A 41 11.37 1.92 6.41
C HIS A 41 10.52 0.92 5.62
N LEU A 42 10.96 0.48 4.44
CA LEU A 42 10.27 -0.54 3.65
C LEU A 42 10.27 -1.90 4.37
N ILE A 43 11.41 -2.30 4.92
CA ILE A 43 11.53 -3.54 5.72
C ILE A 43 10.63 -3.47 6.95
N ALA A 44 10.62 -2.36 7.68
CA ALA A 44 9.77 -2.18 8.86
C ALA A 44 8.27 -2.25 8.52
N LYS A 45 7.86 -1.69 7.36
CA LYS A 45 6.50 -1.79 6.83
C LYS A 45 6.15 -3.25 6.51
N GLY A 46 7.04 -3.98 5.83
CA GLY A 46 6.87 -5.39 5.46
C GLY A 46 6.81 -6.33 6.68
N ALA A 47 7.54 -6.01 7.74
CA ALA A 47 7.60 -6.79 8.98
C ALA A 47 6.34 -6.67 9.87
N ARG A 48 5.44 -5.75 9.60
CA ARG A 48 4.13 -5.60 10.28
C ARG A 48 4.20 -5.60 11.80
N GLY A 49 5.25 -4.99 12.37
CA GLY A 49 5.46 -4.90 13.82
C GLY A 49 6.15 -6.10 14.46
N SER A 50 6.64 -7.07 13.66
CA SER A 50 7.43 -8.21 14.09
C SER A 50 8.93 -7.94 13.90
N MET A 51 9.70 -7.85 14.99
CA MET A 51 11.15 -7.68 14.89
C MET A 51 11.85 -8.89 14.28
N ARG A 52 11.35 -10.10 14.54
CA ARG A 52 11.89 -11.34 13.92
C ARG A 52 11.76 -11.28 12.39
N ASP A 53 10.58 -10.88 11.89
CA ASP A 53 10.35 -10.80 10.46
C ASP A 53 11.17 -9.67 9.83
N ALA A 54 11.35 -8.56 10.55
CA ALA A 54 12.22 -7.47 10.12
C ALA A 54 13.67 -7.91 9.95
N LEU A 55 14.21 -8.65 10.90
CA LEU A 55 15.56 -9.22 10.80
C LEU A 55 15.68 -10.21 9.64
N SER A 56 14.71 -11.12 9.49
CA SER A 56 14.70 -12.08 8.39
C SER A 56 14.63 -11.39 7.02
N LEU A 57 13.83 -10.33 6.88
CA LEU A 57 13.77 -9.53 5.65
C LEU A 57 15.08 -8.77 5.42
N THR A 58 15.74 -8.30 6.48
CA THR A 58 17.05 -7.63 6.38
C THR A 58 18.12 -8.58 5.88
N ASP A 59 18.17 -9.81 6.43
CA ASP A 59 19.10 -10.85 5.97
C ASP A 59 18.87 -11.20 4.50
N GLN A 60 17.62 -11.32 4.08
CA GLN A 60 17.26 -11.53 2.67
C GLN A 60 17.70 -10.36 1.79
N ALA A 61 17.53 -9.11 2.25
CA ALA A 61 17.95 -7.92 1.51
C ALA A 61 19.46 -7.87 1.32
N ILE A 62 20.24 -8.20 2.35
CA ILE A 62 21.70 -8.29 2.28
C ILE A 62 22.13 -9.36 1.26
N ALA A 63 21.49 -10.53 1.31
CA ALA A 63 21.78 -11.63 0.37
C ALA A 63 21.41 -11.27 -1.08
N PHE A 64 20.30 -10.55 -1.28
CA PHE A 64 19.81 -10.14 -2.60
C PHE A 64 20.68 -9.07 -3.26
N SER A 65 21.21 -8.14 -2.49
CA SER A 65 21.96 -6.94 -2.97
C SER A 65 23.47 -7.04 -2.86
N ALA A 66 24.01 -8.21 -2.59
CA ALA A 66 25.46 -8.48 -2.52
C ALA A 66 26.21 -7.53 -1.55
N SER A 67 25.71 -7.36 -0.32
CA SER A 67 26.37 -6.71 0.83
C SER A 67 25.90 -5.32 1.22
N ASN A 68 24.91 -4.72 0.56
CA ASN A 68 24.31 -3.45 1.02
C ASN A 68 22.78 -3.55 1.05
N VAL A 69 22.12 -2.74 1.87
CA VAL A 69 20.66 -2.67 1.95
C VAL A 69 20.18 -1.42 1.23
N SER A 70 20.06 -1.50 -0.12
CA SER A 70 19.58 -0.40 -0.93
C SER A 70 18.05 -0.41 -1.08
N THR A 71 17.47 0.77 -1.23
CA THR A 71 16.01 0.95 -1.41
C THR A 71 15.49 0.21 -2.64
N SER A 72 16.23 0.24 -3.76
CA SER A 72 15.85 -0.45 -4.98
C SER A 72 15.82 -1.97 -4.78
N ALA A 73 16.88 -2.54 -4.20
CA ALA A 73 16.95 -3.98 -3.94
C ALA A 73 15.84 -4.46 -2.98
N VAL A 74 15.54 -3.68 -1.95
CA VAL A 74 14.46 -4.01 -1.02
C VAL A 74 13.09 -3.89 -1.69
N LYS A 75 12.85 -2.90 -2.55
CA LYS A 75 11.62 -2.80 -3.35
C LYS A 75 11.44 -4.02 -4.25
N ASP A 76 12.48 -4.40 -4.98
CA ASP A 76 12.44 -5.56 -5.87
C ASP A 76 12.22 -6.87 -5.10
N MET A 77 12.92 -7.06 -3.99
CA MET A 77 12.81 -8.25 -3.14
C MET A 77 11.43 -8.40 -2.52
N LEU A 78 10.85 -7.30 -2.03
CA LEU A 78 9.53 -7.31 -1.38
C LEU A 78 8.39 -7.34 -2.41
N GLY A 79 8.66 -7.14 -3.71
CA GLY A 79 7.62 -6.88 -4.71
C GLY A 79 6.78 -5.67 -4.30
N ALA A 80 7.43 -4.70 -3.65
CA ALA A 80 6.74 -3.54 -3.09
C ALA A 80 6.07 -2.75 -4.22
N THR A 81 4.80 -2.42 -4.01
CA THR A 81 4.06 -1.57 -4.94
C THR A 81 4.77 -0.22 -5.06
N ASP A 82 5.08 0.18 -6.27
CA ASP A 82 5.59 1.52 -6.51
C ASP A 82 4.46 2.54 -6.29
N SER A 83 4.72 3.55 -5.48
CA SER A 83 3.78 4.64 -5.25
C SER A 83 3.33 5.30 -6.56
N ALA A 84 4.18 5.28 -7.59
CA ALA A 84 3.84 5.75 -8.93
C ALA A 84 2.75 4.89 -9.60
N GLN A 85 2.69 3.59 -9.32
CA GLN A 85 1.63 2.72 -9.85
C GLN A 85 0.27 3.05 -9.22
N ILE A 86 0.24 3.30 -7.90
CA ILE A 86 -0.99 3.71 -7.21
C ILE A 86 -1.47 5.07 -7.70
N GLU A 87 -0.56 6.04 -7.90
CA GLU A 87 -0.89 7.33 -8.51
C GLU A 87 -1.47 7.16 -9.90
N ALA A 88 -0.83 6.35 -10.75
CA ALA A 88 -1.29 6.09 -12.11
C ALA A 88 -2.70 5.47 -12.13
N ILE A 89 -2.99 4.52 -11.22
CA ILE A 89 -4.32 3.93 -11.06
C ILE A 89 -5.35 5.00 -10.70
N LEU A 90 -5.07 5.86 -9.71
CA LEU A 90 -6.01 6.91 -9.30
C LEU A 90 -6.25 7.93 -10.42
N ARG A 91 -5.22 8.36 -11.14
CA ARG A 91 -5.35 9.27 -12.29
C ARG A 91 -6.14 8.63 -13.42
N ALA A 92 -5.92 7.34 -13.71
CA ALA A 92 -6.69 6.60 -14.72
C ALA A 92 -8.17 6.44 -14.32
N LEU A 93 -8.48 6.26 -13.03
CA LEU A 93 -9.85 6.23 -12.51
C LEU A 93 -10.54 7.59 -12.68
N ILE A 94 -9.87 8.69 -12.33
CA ILE A 94 -10.38 10.06 -12.51
C ILE A 94 -10.63 10.35 -13.99
N ALA A 95 -9.70 9.94 -14.86
CA ALA A 95 -9.82 10.11 -16.33
C ALA A 95 -10.83 9.14 -16.98
N ARG A 96 -11.35 8.15 -16.23
CA ARG A 96 -12.23 7.08 -16.76
C ARG A 96 -11.56 6.25 -17.85
N ASP A 97 -10.24 6.09 -17.80
CA ASP A 97 -9.46 5.36 -18.80
C ASP A 97 -9.27 3.88 -18.41
N GLY A 98 -10.23 3.05 -18.84
CA GLY A 98 -10.19 1.60 -18.61
C GLY A 98 -9.01 0.91 -19.29
N LYS A 99 -8.53 1.43 -20.43
CA LYS A 99 -7.36 0.87 -21.13
C LYS A 99 -6.08 1.10 -20.31
N ALA A 100 -5.92 2.30 -19.76
CA ALA A 100 -4.80 2.61 -18.88
C ALA A 100 -4.79 1.68 -17.64
N LEU A 101 -5.94 1.43 -17.01
CA LEU A 101 -6.05 0.53 -15.86
C LEU A 101 -5.59 -0.90 -16.18
N VAL A 102 -6.01 -1.44 -17.34
CA VAL A 102 -5.58 -2.79 -17.76
C VAL A 102 -4.08 -2.82 -18.03
N ASN A 103 -3.54 -1.84 -18.75
CA ASN A 103 -2.11 -1.75 -19.03
C ASN A 103 -1.27 -1.64 -17.73
N ILE A 104 -1.73 -0.89 -16.73
CA ILE A 104 -1.05 -0.81 -15.43
C ILE A 104 -1.03 -2.17 -14.74
N ALA A 105 -2.14 -2.91 -14.74
CA ALA A 105 -2.19 -4.25 -14.16
C ALA A 105 -1.24 -5.23 -14.87
N GLU A 106 -1.12 -5.16 -16.21
CA GLU A 106 -0.18 -5.95 -16.99
C GLU A 106 1.28 -5.60 -16.67
N GLN A 107 1.61 -4.31 -16.55
CA GLN A 107 2.93 -3.84 -16.15
C GLN A 107 3.30 -4.33 -14.73
N MET A 108 2.37 -4.24 -13.78
CA MET A 108 2.55 -4.75 -12.43
C MET A 108 2.84 -6.26 -12.42
N ALA A 109 2.14 -7.03 -13.25
CA ALA A 109 2.38 -8.47 -13.41
C ALA A 109 3.80 -8.74 -13.93
N SER A 110 4.25 -7.99 -14.94
CA SER A 110 5.59 -8.16 -15.52
C SER A 110 6.72 -7.82 -14.55
N GLN A 111 6.45 -6.95 -13.58
CA GLN A 111 7.38 -6.53 -12.52
C GLN A 111 7.27 -7.39 -11.25
N SER A 112 6.48 -8.45 -11.26
CA SER A 112 6.23 -9.31 -10.10
C SER A 112 5.72 -8.55 -8.86
N THR A 113 4.99 -7.44 -9.09
CA THR A 113 4.41 -6.64 -8.00
C THR A 113 3.34 -7.43 -7.26
N SER A 114 3.31 -7.33 -5.93
CA SER A 114 2.29 -7.96 -5.10
C SER A 114 0.93 -7.25 -5.29
N PHE A 115 -0.01 -7.90 -5.96
CA PHE A 115 -1.36 -7.37 -6.13
C PHE A 115 -2.12 -7.21 -4.81
N LEU A 116 -1.81 -8.05 -3.82
CA LEU A 116 -2.39 -7.92 -2.48
C LEU A 116 -1.90 -6.63 -1.81
N ASP A 117 -0.59 -6.36 -1.86
CA ASP A 117 -0.03 -5.16 -1.25
C ASP A 117 -0.49 -3.89 -2.00
N ALA A 118 -0.59 -3.95 -3.33
CA ALA A 118 -1.18 -2.88 -4.13
C ALA A 118 -2.64 -2.58 -3.74
N THR A 119 -3.45 -3.63 -3.50
CA THR A 119 -4.82 -3.47 -3.04
C THR A 119 -4.88 -2.83 -1.66
N ILE A 120 -4.00 -3.24 -0.74
CA ILE A 120 -3.90 -2.66 0.60
C ILE A 120 -3.48 -1.18 0.52
N GLU A 121 -2.50 -0.86 -0.31
CA GLU A 121 -2.01 0.51 -0.47
C GLU A 121 -3.05 1.42 -1.12
N LEU A 122 -3.76 0.93 -2.14
CA LEU A 122 -4.87 1.65 -2.76
C LEU A 122 -5.98 1.96 -1.73
N ALA A 123 -6.34 1.00 -0.87
CA ALA A 123 -7.30 1.23 0.21
C ALA A 123 -6.82 2.31 1.19
N GLN A 124 -5.52 2.28 1.57
CA GLN A 124 -4.93 3.28 2.46
C GLN A 124 -4.96 4.68 1.84
N VAL A 125 -4.69 4.80 0.55
CA VAL A 125 -4.71 6.10 -0.15
C VAL A 125 -6.14 6.62 -0.26
N LEU A 126 -7.12 5.79 -0.62
CA LEU A 126 -8.54 6.18 -0.65
C LEU A 126 -9.05 6.64 0.72
N TYR A 127 -8.67 5.93 1.80
CA TYR A 127 -8.94 6.39 3.16
C TYR A 127 -8.33 7.77 3.44
N ARG A 128 -7.08 8.01 3.03
CA ARG A 128 -6.43 9.31 3.20
C ARG A 128 -7.05 10.42 2.36
N ILE A 129 -7.50 10.10 1.15
CA ILE A 129 -8.26 11.05 0.31
C ILE A 129 -9.56 11.43 1.02
N SER A 130 -10.34 10.45 1.50
CA SER A 130 -11.56 10.72 2.27
C SER A 130 -11.29 11.56 3.52
N LEU A 131 -10.20 11.28 4.24
CA LEU A 131 -9.81 12.05 5.41
C LEU A 131 -9.45 13.50 5.03
N ALA A 132 -8.69 13.69 3.94
CA ALA A 132 -8.31 15.02 3.43
C ALA A 132 -9.53 15.84 2.98
N GLN A 133 -10.58 15.21 2.46
CA GLN A 133 -11.82 15.88 2.06
C GLN A 133 -12.61 16.44 3.25
N ILE A 134 -12.54 15.76 4.42
CA ILE A 134 -13.30 16.16 5.62
C ILE A 134 -12.43 16.95 6.59
N VAL A 135 -11.16 16.57 6.76
CA VAL A 135 -10.20 17.15 7.70
C VAL A 135 -8.85 17.32 6.99
N PRO A 136 -8.65 18.39 6.21
CA PRO A 136 -7.46 18.58 5.35
C PRO A 136 -6.13 18.48 6.10
N ASP A 137 -6.08 18.93 7.35
CA ASP A 137 -4.86 18.94 8.19
C ASP A 137 -4.55 17.58 8.82
N ALA A 138 -5.42 16.58 8.66
CA ALA A 138 -5.23 15.26 9.27
C ALA A 138 -4.32 14.32 8.47
N VAL A 139 -3.85 14.71 7.27
CA VAL A 139 -2.93 13.93 6.46
C VAL A 139 -1.49 14.21 6.91
N PRO A 140 -0.78 13.24 7.52
CA PRO A 140 0.58 13.47 8.00
C PRO A 140 1.54 13.74 6.84
N ASP A 141 2.47 14.69 6.99
CA ASP A 141 3.48 15.01 5.98
C ASP A 141 4.46 13.85 5.70
N GLY A 142 4.67 12.98 6.70
CA GLY A 142 5.52 11.78 6.56
C GLY A 142 4.90 10.63 5.76
N PHE A 143 3.68 10.78 5.24
CA PHE A 143 3.09 9.77 4.37
C PHE A 143 3.62 9.92 2.94
N THR A 144 4.17 8.85 2.36
CA THR A 144 4.84 8.85 1.04
C THR A 144 3.99 9.48 -0.07
N LEU A 145 2.67 9.26 -0.04
CA LEU A 145 1.70 9.78 -1.02
C LEU A 145 0.94 11.02 -0.54
N ALA A 146 1.40 11.71 0.54
CA ALA A 146 0.67 12.84 1.12
C ALA A 146 0.40 13.96 0.09
N LYS A 147 1.39 14.26 -0.77
CA LYS A 147 1.25 15.26 -1.84
C LYS A 147 0.13 14.87 -2.82
N ILE A 148 0.14 13.62 -3.28
CA ILE A 148 -0.84 13.08 -4.25
C ILE A 148 -2.24 13.06 -3.62
N VAL A 149 -2.36 12.66 -2.35
CA VAL A 149 -3.63 12.68 -1.61
C VAL A 149 -4.23 14.07 -1.59
N ARG A 150 -3.42 15.10 -1.27
CA ARG A 150 -3.89 16.50 -1.23
C ARG A 150 -4.26 17.05 -2.62
N GLU A 151 -3.54 16.61 -3.65
CA GLU A 151 -3.78 17.00 -5.04
C GLU A 151 -5.07 16.37 -5.57
N LEU A 152 -5.28 15.06 -5.34
CA LEU A 152 -6.41 14.33 -5.90
C LEU A 152 -7.70 14.43 -5.07
N ALA A 153 -7.62 14.78 -3.77
CA ALA A 153 -8.79 14.88 -2.91
C ALA A 153 -9.88 15.83 -3.45
N PRO A 154 -9.58 17.01 -4.03
CA PRO A 154 -10.59 17.88 -4.61
C PRO A 154 -11.10 17.41 -5.98
N GLU A 155 -10.41 16.50 -6.67
CA GLU A 155 -10.78 16.00 -7.99
C GLU A 155 -11.78 14.85 -7.94
N MET A 156 -11.90 14.16 -6.79
CA MET A 156 -12.77 13.02 -6.59
C MET A 156 -14.00 13.38 -5.77
N GLY A 157 -15.17 12.85 -6.12
CA GLY A 157 -16.38 12.99 -5.31
C GLY A 157 -16.26 12.23 -3.98
N ALA A 158 -16.81 12.77 -2.89
CA ALA A 158 -16.72 12.11 -1.59
C ALA A 158 -17.46 10.76 -1.56
N ASP A 159 -18.60 10.66 -2.22
CA ASP A 159 -19.38 9.44 -2.42
C ASP A 159 -18.62 8.42 -3.28
N GLU A 160 -17.95 8.88 -4.32
CA GLU A 160 -17.10 8.07 -5.17
C GLU A 160 -15.92 7.44 -4.38
N VAL A 161 -15.24 8.24 -3.56
CA VAL A 161 -14.12 7.76 -2.72
C VAL A 161 -14.60 6.70 -1.72
N GLN A 162 -15.77 6.89 -1.09
CA GLN A 162 -16.37 5.92 -0.18
C GLN A 162 -16.74 4.61 -0.90
N LEU A 163 -17.31 4.71 -2.09
CA LEU A 163 -17.64 3.55 -2.90
C LEU A 163 -16.38 2.79 -3.31
N TYR A 164 -15.35 3.49 -3.79
CA TYR A 164 -14.08 2.89 -4.16
C TYR A 164 -13.41 2.20 -2.98
N TYR A 165 -13.38 2.84 -1.82
CA TYR A 165 -12.86 2.24 -0.60
C TYR A 165 -13.59 0.93 -0.24
N SER A 166 -14.92 0.93 -0.33
CA SER A 166 -15.73 -0.26 -0.07
C SER A 166 -15.41 -1.41 -1.04
N ILE A 167 -15.34 -1.11 -2.35
CA ILE A 167 -15.02 -2.10 -3.39
C ILE A 167 -13.60 -2.68 -3.17
N VAL A 168 -12.61 -1.82 -2.93
CA VAL A 168 -11.21 -2.26 -2.73
C VAL A 168 -11.07 -3.11 -1.47
N THR A 169 -11.71 -2.71 -0.36
CA THR A 169 -11.68 -3.47 0.89
C THR A 169 -12.32 -4.85 0.72
N GLN A 170 -13.45 -4.94 0.03
CA GLN A 170 -14.11 -6.20 -0.27
C GLN A 170 -13.28 -7.07 -1.23
N ALA A 171 -12.68 -6.47 -2.27
CA ALA A 171 -11.83 -7.18 -3.22
C ALA A 171 -10.59 -7.78 -2.56
N ARG A 172 -10.03 -7.13 -1.52
CA ARG A 172 -8.91 -7.67 -0.73
C ARG A 172 -9.22 -9.05 -0.15
N GLU A 173 -10.44 -9.25 0.35
CA GLU A 173 -10.87 -10.53 0.91
C GLU A 173 -11.13 -11.58 -0.17
N GLN A 174 -11.46 -11.14 -1.39
CA GLN A 174 -11.84 -12.01 -2.51
C GLN A 174 -10.67 -12.31 -3.47
N LEU A 175 -9.54 -11.62 -3.35
CA LEU A 175 -8.43 -11.72 -4.31
C LEU A 175 -7.91 -13.17 -4.46
N HIS A 176 -7.92 -13.95 -3.37
CA HIS A 176 -7.49 -15.35 -3.37
C HIS A 176 -8.52 -16.32 -3.99
N LEU A 177 -9.75 -15.87 -4.24
CA LEU A 177 -10.82 -16.64 -4.89
C LEU A 177 -10.80 -16.47 -6.41
N ALA A 178 -10.05 -15.50 -6.93
CA ALA A 178 -9.91 -15.29 -8.37
C ALA A 178 -9.09 -16.42 -9.00
N PRO A 179 -9.23 -16.68 -10.32
CA PRO A 179 -8.44 -17.67 -11.05
C PRO A 179 -6.93 -17.46 -10.88
N ASP A 180 -6.49 -16.19 -10.87
CA ASP A 180 -5.16 -15.73 -10.53
C ASP A 180 -5.21 -14.32 -9.94
N ALA A 181 -4.12 -13.89 -9.32
CA ALA A 181 -4.06 -12.60 -8.62
C ALA A 181 -4.18 -11.40 -9.58
N GLN A 182 -3.65 -11.50 -10.80
CA GLN A 182 -3.74 -10.45 -11.81
C GLN A 182 -5.19 -10.27 -12.27
N ALA A 183 -5.89 -11.37 -12.60
CA ALA A 183 -7.29 -11.33 -13.01
C ALA A 183 -8.17 -10.72 -11.89
N GLY A 184 -7.94 -11.14 -10.65
CA GLY A 184 -8.66 -10.60 -9.48
C GLY A 184 -8.45 -9.10 -9.31
N PHE A 185 -7.21 -8.63 -9.42
CA PHE A 185 -6.86 -7.23 -9.33
C PHE A 185 -7.43 -6.41 -10.50
N THR A 186 -7.29 -6.90 -11.73
CA THR A 186 -7.86 -6.25 -12.93
C THR A 186 -9.38 -6.11 -12.81
N MET A 187 -10.07 -7.17 -12.36
CA MET A 187 -11.52 -7.12 -12.15
C MET A 187 -11.92 -6.12 -11.06
N MET A 188 -11.12 -5.99 -10.02
CA MET A 188 -11.32 -4.93 -9.02
C MET A 188 -11.23 -3.54 -9.66
N LEU A 189 -10.19 -3.25 -10.44
CA LEU A 189 -10.03 -1.96 -11.12
C LEU A 189 -11.20 -1.67 -12.08
N LEU A 190 -11.64 -2.68 -12.84
CA LEU A 190 -12.78 -2.53 -13.74
C LEU A 190 -14.10 -2.31 -12.99
N ARG A 191 -14.28 -2.90 -11.79
CA ARG A 191 -15.43 -2.61 -10.93
C ARG A 191 -15.42 -1.18 -10.43
N LEU A 192 -14.26 -0.63 -10.02
CA LEU A 192 -14.14 0.78 -9.64
C LEU A 192 -14.61 1.68 -10.78
N LEU A 193 -14.20 1.39 -12.01
CA LEU A 193 -14.60 2.16 -13.17
C LEU A 193 -16.10 2.01 -13.51
N ALA A 194 -16.63 0.79 -13.43
CA ALA A 194 -18.03 0.49 -13.79
C ALA A 194 -19.05 1.07 -12.80
N PHE A 195 -18.70 1.12 -11.52
CA PHE A 195 -19.57 1.64 -10.46
C PHE A 195 -19.29 3.09 -10.10
N ALA A 196 -18.38 3.74 -10.81
CA ALA A 196 -18.14 5.16 -10.63
C ALA A 196 -19.42 5.97 -10.85
N PRO A 197 -19.83 6.83 -9.91
CA PRO A 197 -21.04 7.65 -10.05
C PRO A 197 -20.99 8.47 -11.34
N GLU A 198 -22.07 8.45 -12.13
CA GLU A 198 -22.18 9.34 -13.27
C GLU A 198 -22.15 10.78 -12.78
N ASN A 199 -21.29 11.61 -13.36
CA ASN A 199 -20.97 12.96 -12.96
C ASN A 199 -22.17 13.78 -12.46
N PHE A 200 -22.24 14.06 -11.18
CA PHE A 200 -23.06 15.12 -10.59
C PHE A 200 -22.72 16.53 -11.15
N LYS A 201 -21.57 16.70 -11.81
CA LYS A 201 -21.21 17.96 -12.50
C LYS A 201 -22.10 18.31 -13.69
N ALA A 202 -22.81 17.34 -14.28
CA ALA A 202 -23.73 17.61 -15.39
C ALA A 202 -25.09 18.19 -14.92
N ILE A 203 -25.48 18.05 -13.66
CA ILE A 203 -26.77 18.52 -13.15
C ILE A 203 -26.66 19.92 -12.60
N SER A 204 -25.52 20.38 -12.14
CA SER A 204 -25.31 21.75 -11.62
C SER A 204 -25.12 22.81 -12.69
N ALA A 205 -24.90 22.44 -13.95
CA ALA A 205 -24.71 23.37 -15.06
C ALA A 205 -26.03 23.70 -15.86
N LYS A 206 -27.17 23.21 -15.37
CA LYS A 206 -28.50 23.46 -15.95
C LYS A 206 -29.49 24.12 -14.96
N LYS A 207 -29.01 25.06 -14.17
CA LYS A 207 -29.91 26.01 -13.48
C LYS A 207 -29.43 27.44 -13.69
#